data_5aa7956fd9f4459d43c1383df3cd8f7b
#
_entry.id   5aa7956fd9f4459d43c1383df3cd8f7b
#
_cell.length_a   1.000
_cell.length_b   1.000
_cell.length_c   1.000
_cell.angle_alpha   90.00
_cell.angle_beta   90.00
_cell.angle_gamma   90.00
#
_symmetry.space_group_name_H-M   'P 1'
#
loop_
_entity.id
_entity.type
_entity.pdbx_description
1 polymer ?
#
loop_
_entity_poly.entity_id
_entity_poly.type
_entity_poly.pdbx_seq_one_letter_code
_entity_poly.pdbx_strand_id
1 'polypeptide(L)'
;MNRAGRTVYPILLMVCATHLLNDMMQSVIPAVYPLLKEKFGFTFAQIGLITLVFQLPSSLLQPVAGRLADLHPRPYSLAAGMCFTLCGLLALAAAPGFALILVSVGLIGCGSSVFHPESSRVAQLASGGRKGL
;
A
#
# COMPACT_ATOMS: atom_id res chain seq x y z
N MET A 1 -10.78 -2.41 36.28
CA MET A 1 -11.41 -1.35 35.50
C MET A 1 -11.16 -1.65 34.03
N ASN A 2 -12.22 -2.02 33.31
CA ASN A 2 -12.19 -2.50 31.94
C ASN A 2 -11.84 -1.34 30.99
N ARG A 3 -10.64 -1.30 30.39
CA ARG A 3 -10.24 -0.29 29.39
C ARG A 3 -10.80 -0.60 27.98
N ALA A 4 -11.60 -1.65 27.87
CA ALA A 4 -12.32 -1.99 26.64
C ALA A 4 -13.38 -0.94 26.36
N GLY A 5 -13.22 -0.18 25.28
CA GLY A 5 -14.19 0.82 24.81
C GLY A 5 -13.72 2.27 24.76
N ARG A 6 -12.47 2.57 25.15
CA ARG A 6 -11.95 3.95 25.00
C ARG A 6 -11.19 4.11 23.70
N THR A 7 -11.65 5.03 22.87
CA THR A 7 -10.99 5.42 21.62
C THR A 7 -9.64 6.08 21.91
N VAL A 8 -8.59 5.66 21.21
CA VAL A 8 -7.25 6.22 21.29
C VAL A 8 -6.99 7.12 20.07
N TYR A 9 -7.46 8.36 20.14
CA TYR A 9 -7.37 9.33 19.04
C TYR A 9 -5.97 9.54 18.47
N PRO A 10 -4.88 9.65 19.26
CA PRO A 10 -3.54 9.79 18.68
C PRO A 10 -3.17 8.66 17.73
N ILE A 11 -3.50 7.41 18.06
CA ILE A 11 -3.23 6.26 17.19
C ILE A 11 -4.07 6.35 15.92
N LEU A 12 -5.36 6.69 16.03
CA LEU A 12 -6.24 6.89 14.87
C LEU A 12 -5.69 7.96 13.92
N LEU A 13 -5.32 9.12 14.46
CA LEU A 13 -4.76 10.21 13.65
C LEU A 13 -3.46 9.80 12.96
N MET A 14 -2.57 9.08 13.64
CA MET A 14 -1.34 8.57 13.04
C MET A 14 -1.63 7.56 11.94
N VAL A 15 -2.57 6.64 12.14
CA VAL A 15 -2.97 5.67 11.11
C VAL A 15 -3.61 6.37 9.92
N CYS A 16 -4.48 7.36 10.13
CA CYS A 16 -5.05 8.16 9.04
C CYS A 16 -3.97 8.91 8.26
N ALA A 17 -3.02 9.53 8.93
CA ALA A 17 -1.92 10.25 8.28
C ALA A 17 -1.02 9.30 7.47
N THR A 18 -0.67 8.13 8.02
CA THR A 18 0.14 7.13 7.30
C THR A 18 -0.63 6.51 6.14
N HIS A 19 -1.95 6.32 6.27
CA HIS A 19 -2.81 5.84 5.19
C HIS A 19 -2.85 6.86 4.04
N LEU A 20 -3.08 8.13 4.36
CA LEU A 20 -3.03 9.22 3.38
C LEU A 20 -1.67 9.24 2.64
N LEU A 21 -0.56 9.17 3.37
CA LEU A 21 0.77 9.13 2.77
C LEU A 21 0.96 7.93 1.84
N ASN A 22 0.53 6.74 2.28
CA ASN A 22 0.60 5.53 1.45
C ASN A 22 -0.22 5.66 0.16
N ASP A 23 -1.42 6.21 0.24
CA ASP A 23 -2.29 6.42 -0.92
C ASP A 23 -1.73 7.48 -1.87
N MET A 24 -1.15 8.56 -1.33
CA MET A 24 -0.41 9.55 -2.12
C MET A 24 0.77 8.91 -2.87
N MET A 25 1.55 8.05 -2.20
CA MET A 25 2.66 7.33 -2.83
C MET A 25 2.18 6.42 -3.96
N GLN A 26 1.06 5.73 -3.80
CA GLN A 26 0.50 4.86 -4.83
C GLN A 26 -0.11 5.65 -6.00
N SER A 27 -0.68 6.82 -5.74
CA SER A 27 -1.25 7.69 -6.78
C SER A 27 -0.20 8.22 -7.77
N VAL A 28 1.08 8.16 -7.41
CA VAL A 28 2.19 8.49 -8.33
C VAL A 28 2.18 7.57 -9.55
N ILE A 29 1.80 6.29 -9.40
CA ILE A 29 1.83 5.31 -10.50
C ILE A 29 0.98 5.78 -11.70
N PRO A 30 -0.35 6.02 -11.55
CA PRO A 30 -1.14 6.52 -12.67
C PRO A 30 -0.74 7.92 -13.10
N ALA A 31 -0.25 8.76 -12.18
CA ALA A 31 0.17 10.12 -12.51
C ALA A 31 1.37 10.16 -13.48
N VAL A 32 2.25 9.15 -13.44
CA VAL A 32 3.42 9.10 -14.34
C VAL A 32 3.16 8.38 -15.65
N TYR A 33 1.98 7.81 -15.89
CA TYR A 33 1.65 7.10 -17.15
C TYR A 33 1.90 7.94 -18.41
N PRO A 34 1.51 9.23 -18.49
CA PRO A 34 1.80 10.06 -19.66
C PRO A 34 3.31 10.18 -19.90
N LEU A 35 4.10 10.41 -18.83
CA LEU A 35 5.55 10.51 -18.91
C LEU A 35 6.20 9.21 -19.38
N LEU A 36 5.76 8.06 -18.85
CA LEU A 36 6.27 6.75 -19.25
C LEU A 36 5.94 6.46 -20.72
N LYS A 37 4.72 6.81 -21.15
CA LYS A 37 4.32 6.66 -22.53
C LYS A 37 5.15 7.51 -23.47
N GLU A 38 5.39 8.76 -23.14
CA GLU A 38 6.20 9.69 -23.93
C GLU A 38 7.68 9.26 -23.96
N LYS A 39 8.27 8.99 -22.79
CA LYS A 39 9.71 8.67 -22.66
C LYS A 39 10.09 7.34 -23.32
N PHE A 40 9.25 6.32 -23.21
CA PHE A 40 9.57 4.96 -23.64
C PHE A 40 8.75 4.50 -24.87
N GLY A 41 7.84 5.31 -25.37
CA GLY A 41 6.98 4.94 -26.50
C GLY A 41 5.99 3.81 -26.17
N PHE A 42 5.56 3.68 -24.92
CA PHE A 42 4.69 2.57 -24.51
C PHE A 42 3.31 2.62 -25.16
N THR A 43 2.85 1.45 -25.56
CA THR A 43 1.47 1.24 -26.00
C THR A 43 0.48 1.29 -24.84
N PHE A 44 -0.81 1.49 -25.14
CA PHE A 44 -1.85 1.40 -24.10
C PHE A 44 -1.91 0.03 -23.42
N ALA A 45 -1.60 -1.05 -24.17
CA ALA A 45 -1.54 -2.39 -23.62
C ALA A 45 -0.41 -2.53 -22.56
N GLN A 46 0.74 -1.92 -22.79
CA GLN A 46 1.84 -1.90 -21.83
C GLN A 46 1.50 -1.07 -20.58
N ILE A 47 0.83 0.07 -20.73
CA ILE A 47 0.31 0.85 -19.60
C ILE A 47 -0.72 0.04 -18.81
N GLY A 48 -1.64 -0.65 -19.52
CA GLY A 48 -2.59 -1.57 -18.89
C GLY A 48 -1.90 -2.71 -18.11
N LEU A 49 -0.80 -3.25 -18.67
CA LEU A 49 -0.03 -4.28 -17.98
C LEU A 49 0.68 -3.74 -16.72
N ILE A 50 1.18 -2.51 -16.74
CA ILE A 50 1.73 -1.84 -15.55
C ILE A 50 0.66 -1.75 -14.46
N THR A 51 -0.55 -1.31 -14.81
CA THR A 51 -1.69 -1.25 -13.88
C THR A 51 -2.02 -2.63 -13.33
N LEU A 52 -2.10 -3.65 -14.18
CA LEU A 52 -2.43 -5.02 -13.79
C LEU A 52 -1.39 -5.58 -12.81
N VAL A 53 -0.11 -5.42 -13.10
CA VAL A 53 1.00 -5.91 -12.26
C VAL A 53 1.03 -5.20 -10.89
N PHE A 54 0.59 -3.95 -10.81
CA PHE A 54 0.37 -3.27 -9.54
C PHE A 54 -0.85 -3.82 -8.80
N GLN A 55 -1.99 -3.93 -9.49
CA GLN A 55 -3.28 -4.28 -8.87
C GLN A 55 -3.36 -5.74 -8.41
N LEU A 56 -2.76 -6.68 -9.15
CA LEU A 56 -2.82 -8.10 -8.80
C LEU A 56 -2.26 -8.38 -7.40
N PRO A 57 -0.98 -8.04 -7.08
CA PRO A 57 -0.49 -8.28 -5.73
C PRO A 57 -1.23 -7.44 -4.70
N SER A 58 -1.56 -6.17 -5.00
CA SER A 58 -2.27 -5.32 -4.05
C SER A 58 -3.65 -5.86 -3.66
N SER A 59 -4.35 -6.55 -4.56
CA SER A 59 -5.69 -7.09 -4.30
C SER A 59 -5.67 -8.53 -3.80
N LEU A 60 -4.93 -9.43 -4.48
CA LEU A 60 -4.95 -10.85 -4.19
C LEU A 60 -4.21 -11.22 -2.90
N LEU A 61 -3.17 -10.47 -2.55
CA LEU A 61 -2.41 -10.73 -1.33
C LEU A 61 -3.04 -10.11 -0.08
N GLN A 62 -3.95 -9.13 -0.20
CA GLN A 62 -4.59 -8.48 0.95
C GLN A 62 -5.30 -9.48 1.89
N PRO A 63 -6.14 -10.42 1.42
CA PRO A 63 -6.78 -11.38 2.31
C PRO A 63 -5.77 -12.28 3.04
N VAL A 64 -4.68 -12.64 2.35
CA VAL A 64 -3.60 -13.46 2.93
C VAL A 64 -2.84 -12.66 3.98
N ALA A 65 -2.44 -11.43 3.65
CA ALA A 65 -1.75 -10.53 4.57
C ALA A 65 -2.61 -10.20 5.79
N GLY A 66 -3.92 -9.92 5.60
CA GLY A 66 -4.86 -9.68 6.68
C GLY A 66 -4.99 -10.87 7.62
N ARG A 67 -5.16 -12.07 7.07
CA ARG A 67 -5.21 -13.30 7.88
C ARG A 67 -3.92 -13.55 8.66
N LEU A 68 -2.76 -13.32 8.05
CA LEU A 68 -1.47 -13.45 8.73
C LEU A 68 -1.31 -12.42 9.85
N ALA A 69 -1.75 -11.17 9.61
CA ALA A 69 -1.73 -10.12 10.62
C ALA A 69 -2.64 -10.42 11.82
N ASP A 70 -3.80 -11.06 11.58
CA ASP A 70 -4.72 -11.47 12.65
C ASP A 70 -4.16 -12.63 13.48
N LEU A 71 -3.54 -13.61 12.82
CA LEU A 71 -2.98 -14.80 13.47
C LEU A 71 -1.65 -14.50 14.19
N HIS A 72 -0.81 -13.65 13.61
CA HIS A 72 0.54 -13.33 14.07
C HIS A 72 0.77 -11.81 14.01
N PRO A 73 0.17 -11.03 14.92
CA PRO A 73 0.34 -9.57 14.93
C PRO A 73 1.81 -9.18 15.05
N ARG A 74 2.28 -8.35 14.13
CA ARG A 74 3.68 -7.87 14.13
C ARG A 74 3.70 -6.34 14.23
N PRO A 75 4.46 -5.75 15.19
CA PRO A 75 4.44 -4.31 15.42
C PRO A 75 5.01 -3.48 14.25
N TYR A 76 5.78 -4.10 13.37
CA TYR A 76 6.47 -3.40 12.28
C TYR A 76 5.85 -3.66 10.89
N SER A 77 4.72 -4.37 10.80
CA SER A 77 4.09 -4.71 9.52
C SER A 77 3.68 -3.49 8.70
N LEU A 78 3.12 -2.45 9.33
CA LEU A 78 2.81 -1.18 8.66
C LEU A 78 4.05 -0.50 8.08
N ALA A 79 5.12 -0.40 8.89
CA ALA A 79 6.38 0.18 8.44
C ALA A 79 7.00 -0.64 7.29
N ALA A 80 6.96 -1.97 7.37
CA ALA A 80 7.43 -2.84 6.32
C ALA A 80 6.66 -2.63 5.02
N GLY A 81 5.31 -2.55 5.07
CA GLY A 81 4.49 -2.25 3.89
C GLY A 81 4.86 -0.92 3.24
N MET A 82 5.03 0.14 4.04
CA MET A 82 5.47 1.44 3.53
C MET A 82 6.89 1.42 2.95
N CYS A 83 7.82 0.66 3.55
CA CYS A 83 9.17 0.48 3.01
C CYS A 83 9.15 -0.21 1.64
N PHE A 84 8.33 -1.25 1.46
CA PHE A 84 8.13 -1.90 0.16
C PHE A 84 7.61 -0.92 -0.89
N THR A 85 6.60 -0.11 -0.54
CA THR A 85 6.06 0.93 -1.43
C THR A 85 7.14 1.95 -1.79
N LEU A 86 7.90 2.45 -0.81
CA LEU A 86 8.96 3.43 -1.05
C LEU A 86 10.07 2.85 -1.93
N CYS A 87 10.56 1.64 -1.64
CA CYS A 87 11.57 0.96 -2.46
C CYS A 87 11.09 0.77 -3.90
N GLY A 88 9.82 0.39 -4.08
CA GLY A 88 9.21 0.28 -5.39
C GLY A 88 9.15 1.61 -6.14
N LEU A 89 8.82 2.72 -5.47
CA LEU A 89 8.82 4.06 -6.08
C LEU A 89 10.23 4.52 -6.46
N LEU A 90 11.23 4.27 -5.61
CA LEU A 90 12.63 4.59 -5.92
C LEU A 90 13.13 3.78 -7.11
N ALA A 91 12.78 2.48 -7.16
CA ALA A 91 13.11 1.63 -8.30
C ALA A 91 12.39 2.09 -9.57
N LEU A 92 11.13 2.54 -9.48
CA LEU A 92 10.36 3.10 -10.61
C LEU A 92 11.03 4.38 -11.13
N ALA A 93 11.46 5.26 -10.24
CA ALA A 93 12.14 6.51 -10.62
C ALA A 93 13.48 6.26 -11.34
N ALA A 94 14.20 5.19 -10.96
CA ALA A 94 15.47 4.79 -11.56
C ALA A 94 15.32 3.82 -12.75
N ALA A 95 14.09 3.44 -13.13
CA ALA A 95 13.85 2.40 -14.11
C ALA A 95 14.32 2.81 -15.53
N PRO A 96 15.24 2.04 -16.14
CA PRO A 96 15.72 2.29 -17.49
C PRO A 96 14.80 1.73 -18.59
N GLY A 97 13.77 0.95 -18.23
CA GLY A 97 12.89 0.32 -19.19
C GLY A 97 11.78 -0.52 -18.56
N PHE A 98 10.98 -1.12 -19.44
CA PHE A 98 9.70 -1.75 -19.11
C PHE A 98 9.79 -2.84 -18.04
N ALA A 99 10.79 -3.72 -18.12
CA ALA A 99 10.93 -4.84 -17.18
C ALA A 99 11.10 -4.35 -15.72
N LEU A 100 11.99 -3.37 -15.48
CA LEU A 100 12.17 -2.83 -14.13
C LEU A 100 10.97 -2.01 -13.67
N ILE A 101 10.24 -1.35 -14.58
CA ILE A 101 8.98 -0.69 -14.24
C ILE A 101 7.96 -1.71 -13.71
N LEU A 102 7.81 -2.87 -14.37
CA LEU A 102 6.90 -3.93 -13.91
C LEU A 102 7.31 -4.46 -12.52
N VAL A 103 8.59 -4.72 -12.30
CA VAL A 103 9.10 -5.16 -10.99
C VAL A 103 8.81 -4.10 -9.92
N SER A 104 9.04 -2.83 -10.25
CA SER A 104 8.83 -1.71 -9.33
C SER A 104 7.37 -1.57 -8.90
N VAL A 105 6.43 -1.59 -9.86
CA VAL A 105 5.00 -1.47 -9.54
C VAL A 105 4.47 -2.72 -8.84
N GLY A 106 4.99 -3.91 -9.15
CA GLY A 106 4.70 -5.14 -8.40
C GLY A 106 5.13 -5.04 -6.95
N LEU A 107 6.30 -4.48 -6.68
CA LEU A 107 6.81 -4.24 -5.33
C LEU A 107 5.92 -3.25 -4.56
N ILE A 108 5.47 -2.17 -5.22
CA ILE A 108 4.51 -1.23 -4.64
C ILE A 108 3.19 -1.95 -4.29
N GLY A 109 2.68 -2.80 -5.18
CA GLY A 109 1.48 -3.61 -4.96
C GLY A 109 1.62 -4.56 -3.76
N CYS A 110 2.80 -5.19 -3.58
CA CYS A 110 3.10 -6.01 -2.40
C CYS A 110 3.08 -5.18 -1.11
N GLY A 111 3.68 -3.98 -1.13
CA GLY A 111 3.62 -3.05 0.01
C GLY A 111 2.19 -2.67 0.38
N SER A 112 1.38 -2.34 -0.61
CA SER A 112 -0.04 -2.04 -0.48
C SER A 112 -0.84 -3.18 0.16
N SER A 113 -0.58 -4.42 -0.27
CA SER A 113 -1.29 -5.61 0.22
C SER A 113 -1.09 -5.86 1.71
N VAL A 114 0.05 -5.47 2.26
CA VAL A 114 0.34 -5.57 3.71
C VAL A 114 -0.22 -4.36 4.45
N PHE A 115 -0.05 -3.16 3.89
CA PHE A 115 -0.39 -1.91 4.57
C PHE A 115 -1.89 -1.77 4.84
N HIS A 116 -2.74 -1.98 3.82
CA HIS A 116 -4.18 -1.73 3.95
C HIS A 116 -4.89 -2.60 5.01
N PRO A 117 -4.73 -3.93 5.06
CA PRO A 117 -5.38 -4.73 6.09
C PRO A 117 -4.82 -4.41 7.49
N GLU A 118 -3.52 -4.18 7.62
CA GLU A 118 -2.91 -3.89 8.92
C GLU A 118 -3.32 -2.50 9.45
N SER A 119 -3.39 -1.48 8.61
CA SER A 119 -3.87 -0.14 9.00
C SER A 119 -5.33 -0.20 9.45
N SER A 120 -6.17 -0.94 8.74
CA SER A 120 -7.58 -1.16 9.11
C SER A 120 -7.70 -1.88 10.46
N ARG A 121 -6.87 -2.90 10.70
CA ARG A 121 -6.82 -3.62 11.97
C ARG A 121 -6.40 -2.71 13.13
N VAL A 122 -5.35 -1.93 12.95
CA VAL A 122 -4.88 -0.99 13.99
C VAL A 122 -5.94 0.08 14.27
N ALA A 123 -6.58 0.63 13.24
CA ALA A 123 -7.67 1.59 13.40
C ALA A 123 -8.86 1.00 14.17
N GLN A 124 -9.25 -0.25 13.88
CA GLN A 124 -10.31 -0.94 14.58
C GLN A 124 -9.98 -1.16 16.07
N LEU A 125 -8.75 -1.56 16.38
CA LEU A 125 -8.30 -1.71 17.76
C LEU A 125 -8.27 -0.36 18.51
N ALA A 126 -7.79 0.70 17.84
CA ALA A 126 -7.71 2.03 18.42
C ALA A 126 -9.07 2.70 18.60
N SER A 127 -10.08 2.33 17.80
CA SER A 127 -11.46 2.85 17.94
C SER A 127 -12.19 2.35 19.19
N GLY A 128 -11.64 1.35 19.88
CA GLY A 128 -12.28 0.73 21.04
C GLY A 128 -13.57 -0.04 20.69
N GLY A 129 -13.66 -0.54 19.46
CA GLY A 129 -14.81 -1.29 18.94
C GLY A 129 -15.98 -0.43 18.45
N ARG A 130 -15.81 0.89 18.40
CA ARG A 130 -16.82 1.79 17.81
C ARG A 130 -16.76 1.67 16.27
N LYS A 131 -17.81 1.07 15.70
CA LYS A 131 -17.98 0.99 14.24
C LYS A 131 -18.53 2.32 13.74
N GLY A 132 -17.87 2.97 12.80
CA GLY A 132 -18.31 4.22 12.18
C GLY A 132 -17.62 5.49 12.68
N LEU A 133 -16.47 5.38 13.33
CA LEU A 133 -15.53 6.49 13.51
C LEU A 133 -14.66 6.63 12.28
#